data_c190baf13613bb0c324d66f720b4f29b
#
_entry.id   c190baf13613bb0c324d66f720b4f29b
#
_cell.length_a   1.000
_cell.length_b   1.000
_cell.length_c   1.000
_cell.angle_alpha   90.00
_cell.angle_beta   90.00
_cell.angle_gamma   90.00
#
_symmetry.space_group_name_H-M   'P 1'
#
loop_
_entity.id
_entity.type
_entity.pdbx_description
1 polymer ?
#
loop_
_entity_poly.entity_id
_entity_poly.type
_entity_poly.pdbx_seq_one_letter_code
_entity_poly.pdbx_strand_id
1 'polypeptide(L)'
;MAEKKINFRYIGYGNSFADEYWKKEDKVESNLYLFSDNRMKSVFVKKMKKDIFSKQPEFLTMNEFKERIFISDKIVLKEAKRILAFYKSIPQDVKEELNIKSYYDIIDFANNFFAYYREMNINDIKEIDNIHNWQEKYFYYFNRIKESFDILCQEYNYIPNDWLEDIKYFQTKWLEKYRKIIFVDVIEYPEIYKKIINKLLEEKEIEIILQLENGDFDEKNLKIEKITLPETSPSK
;
A
#
# COMPACT_ATOMS: atom_id res chain seq x y z
N MET A 1 -23.88 19.07 -8.16
CA MET A 1 -22.75 19.04 -7.20
C MET A 1 -21.47 19.13 -7.99
N ALA A 2 -20.51 19.99 -7.60
CA ALA A 2 -19.21 20.00 -8.29
C ALA A 2 -18.53 18.65 -8.04
N GLU A 3 -18.00 18.06 -9.10
CA GLU A 3 -17.24 16.83 -9.02
C GLU A 3 -16.00 17.07 -8.16
N LYS A 4 -15.87 16.38 -7.02
CA LYS A 4 -14.69 16.50 -6.16
C LYS A 4 -13.51 15.87 -6.91
N LYS A 5 -12.45 16.64 -7.10
CA LYS A 5 -11.22 16.21 -7.79
C LYS A 5 -10.06 16.13 -6.81
N ILE A 6 -9.10 15.27 -7.10
CA ILE A 6 -7.81 15.23 -6.42
C ILE A 6 -7.09 16.55 -6.70
N ASN A 7 -6.55 17.16 -5.66
CA ASN A 7 -5.69 18.32 -5.80
C ASN A 7 -4.23 17.87 -5.90
N PHE A 8 -3.56 18.18 -6.99
CA PHE A 8 -2.14 17.84 -7.17
C PHE A 8 -1.28 19.07 -6.90
N ARG A 9 -0.17 18.86 -6.17
CA ARG A 9 0.85 19.88 -5.91
C ARG A 9 2.23 19.35 -6.21
N TYR A 10 2.92 20.00 -7.10
CA TYR A 10 4.29 19.66 -7.50
C TYR A 10 5.30 20.61 -6.84
N ILE A 11 6.38 20.05 -6.32
CA ILE A 11 7.50 20.77 -5.72
C ILE A 11 8.77 20.27 -6.39
N GLY A 12 9.37 21.12 -7.22
CA GLY A 12 10.56 20.76 -7.99
C GLY A 12 11.77 20.40 -7.12
N TYR A 13 12.67 19.61 -7.68
CA TYR A 13 13.84 19.06 -6.97
C TYR A 13 14.82 20.11 -6.39
N GLY A 14 14.83 21.34 -6.92
CA GLY A 14 15.70 22.43 -6.43
C GLY A 14 15.31 22.98 -5.06
N ASN A 15 14.15 22.63 -4.53
CA ASN A 15 13.59 23.19 -3.32
C ASN A 15 13.50 22.17 -2.19
N SER A 16 13.61 22.64 -0.95
CA SER A 16 13.28 21.79 0.21
C SER A 16 11.79 21.52 0.23
N PHE A 17 11.41 20.28 -0.05
CA PHE A 17 10.03 19.83 -0.16
C PHE A 17 9.17 20.25 1.03
N ALA A 18 9.64 19.98 2.26
CA ALA A 18 8.91 20.33 3.47
C ALA A 18 8.83 21.85 3.70
N ASP A 19 9.90 22.60 3.41
CA ASP A 19 9.92 24.05 3.61
C ASP A 19 8.95 24.75 2.63
N GLU A 20 8.95 24.34 1.37
CA GLU A 20 8.02 24.90 0.37
C GLU A 20 6.56 24.60 0.70
N TYR A 21 6.28 23.41 1.21
CA TYR A 21 4.93 23.06 1.63
C TYR A 21 4.46 23.94 2.80
N TRP A 22 5.24 23.98 3.91
CA TRP A 22 4.85 24.69 5.11
C TRP A 22 4.82 26.21 4.98
N LYS A 23 5.47 26.81 3.99
CA LYS A 23 5.34 28.23 3.68
C LYS A 23 3.94 28.63 3.21
N LYS A 24 3.19 27.71 2.63
CA LYS A 24 1.89 27.97 1.97
C LYS A 24 0.70 27.40 2.74
N GLU A 25 0.94 26.67 3.80
CA GLU A 25 -0.11 25.95 4.53
C GLU A 25 -0.43 26.66 5.85
N ASP A 26 -1.60 27.28 5.93
CA ASP A 26 -2.04 28.06 7.10
C ASP A 26 -2.94 27.27 8.06
N LYS A 27 -3.57 26.18 7.60
CA LYS A 27 -4.54 25.40 8.39
C LYS A 27 -4.31 23.91 8.23
N VAL A 28 -3.68 23.33 9.22
CA VAL A 28 -3.33 21.90 9.24
C VAL A 28 -4.22 21.07 10.17
N GLU A 29 -5.12 21.73 10.93
CA GLU A 29 -6.03 21.04 11.84
C GLU A 29 -6.98 20.11 11.09
N SER A 30 -7.19 18.93 11.64
CA SER A 30 -8.03 17.89 11.06
C SER A 30 -7.53 17.33 9.70
N ASN A 31 -6.24 17.47 9.40
CA ASN A 31 -5.61 16.85 8.26
C ASN A 31 -4.89 15.55 8.64
N LEU A 32 -4.97 14.58 7.75
CA LEU A 32 -4.18 13.34 7.82
C LEU A 32 -3.12 13.38 6.73
N TYR A 33 -1.86 13.24 7.12
CA TYR A 33 -0.72 13.17 6.20
C TYR A 33 -0.21 11.74 6.09
N LEU A 34 -0.12 11.23 4.86
CA LEU A 34 0.30 9.88 4.53
C LEU A 34 1.61 9.92 3.75
N PHE A 35 2.66 9.37 4.32
CA PHE A 35 4.01 9.38 3.76
C PHE A 35 4.39 8.02 3.17
N SER A 36 5.20 8.03 2.12
CA SER A 36 5.78 6.82 1.56
C SER A 36 6.56 6.01 2.62
N ASP A 37 7.35 6.71 3.45
CA ASP A 37 8.20 6.11 4.47
C ASP A 37 8.43 6.98 5.72
N ASN A 38 9.11 6.40 6.73
CA ASN A 38 9.42 7.08 7.99
C ASN A 38 10.45 8.21 7.85
N ARG A 39 11.34 8.17 6.86
CA ARG A 39 12.36 9.20 6.64
C ARG A 39 11.69 10.49 6.19
N MET A 40 10.86 10.40 5.16
CA MET A 40 10.08 11.54 4.66
C MET A 40 9.19 12.11 5.76
N LYS A 41 8.43 11.27 6.47
CA LYS A 41 7.61 11.64 7.63
C LYS A 41 8.43 12.44 8.66
N SER A 42 9.61 11.97 9.04
CA SER A 42 10.46 12.62 10.05
C SER A 42 10.94 14.00 9.60
N VAL A 43 11.38 14.14 8.35
CA VAL A 43 11.82 15.41 7.78
C VAL A 43 10.66 16.42 7.78
N PHE A 44 9.49 15.98 7.33
CA PHE A 44 8.30 16.82 7.20
C PHE A 44 7.80 17.33 8.55
N VAL A 45 7.72 16.45 9.53
CA VAL A 45 7.28 16.80 10.92
C VAL A 45 8.25 17.76 11.60
N LYS A 46 9.57 17.60 11.40
CA LYS A 46 10.59 18.51 11.99
C LYS A 46 10.47 19.94 11.48
N LYS A 47 9.99 20.14 10.27
CA LYS A 47 9.86 21.46 9.65
C LYS A 47 8.53 22.15 9.98
N MET A 48 7.54 21.42 10.48
CA MET A 48 6.26 21.99 10.90
C MET A 48 6.49 22.94 12.10
N LYS A 49 6.02 24.17 11.99
CA LYS A 49 5.98 25.11 13.12
C LYS A 49 4.95 24.61 14.13
N LYS A 50 5.39 24.25 15.31
CA LYS A 50 4.51 23.75 16.38
C LYS A 50 3.87 24.92 17.12
N ASP A 51 2.57 25.04 16.99
CA ASP A 51 1.76 25.69 18.02
C ASP A 51 1.31 24.60 19.02
N ILE A 52 1.76 24.73 20.26
CA ILE A 52 1.51 23.74 21.33
C ILE A 52 0.03 23.65 21.69
N PHE A 53 -0.75 24.65 21.38
CA PHE A 53 -2.17 24.78 21.74
C PHE A 53 -3.15 24.41 20.63
N SER A 54 -2.70 24.22 19.41
CA SER A 54 -3.55 23.80 18.29
C SER A 54 -3.75 22.30 18.22
N LYS A 55 -4.87 21.84 17.69
CA LYS A 55 -5.07 20.44 17.33
C LYS A 55 -4.02 20.06 16.29
N GLN A 56 -3.16 19.13 16.64
CA GLN A 56 -2.11 18.65 15.75
C GLN A 56 -2.69 17.78 14.64
N PRO A 57 -2.21 17.90 13.41
CA PRO A 57 -2.51 16.93 12.36
C PRO A 57 -1.96 15.56 12.71
N GLU A 58 -2.48 14.52 12.10
CA GLU A 58 -1.94 13.17 12.25
C GLU A 58 -1.00 12.83 11.08
N PHE A 59 0.12 12.21 11.39
CA PHE A 59 1.18 11.84 10.45
C PHE A 59 1.41 10.34 10.48
N LEU A 60 1.14 9.65 9.38
CA LEU A 60 1.31 8.22 9.24
C LEU A 60 2.14 7.88 8.01
N THR A 61 2.84 6.77 8.06
CA THR A 61 3.32 6.12 6.85
C THR A 61 2.18 5.36 6.17
N MET A 62 2.33 5.01 4.90
CA MET A 62 1.37 4.17 4.19
C MET A 62 1.16 2.82 4.90
N ASN A 63 2.21 2.25 5.52
CA ASN A 63 2.07 1.02 6.29
C ASN A 63 1.23 1.20 7.56
N GLU A 64 1.48 2.26 8.34
CA GLU A 64 0.66 2.59 9.52
C GLU A 64 -0.81 2.88 9.13
N PHE A 65 -1.02 3.50 7.96
CA PHE A 65 -2.35 3.75 7.42
C PHE A 65 -3.07 2.44 7.06
N LYS A 66 -2.40 1.53 6.36
CA LYS A 66 -2.93 0.20 6.00
C LYS A 66 -3.44 -0.55 7.22
N GLU A 67 -2.65 -0.59 8.29
CA GLU A 67 -3.01 -1.29 9.53
C GLU A 67 -4.27 -0.74 10.20
N ARG A 68 -4.63 0.51 9.92
CA ARG A 68 -5.80 1.17 10.52
C ARG A 68 -7.06 1.12 9.67
N ILE A 69 -6.93 0.99 8.36
CA ILE A 69 -8.07 1.04 7.43
C ILE A 69 -8.54 -0.33 6.96
N PHE A 70 -7.66 -1.35 6.98
CA PHE A 70 -8.03 -2.70 6.63
C PHE A 70 -8.27 -3.53 7.88
N ILE A 71 -9.54 -3.72 8.20
CA ILE A 71 -9.98 -4.40 9.42
C ILE A 71 -10.84 -5.58 9.03
N SER A 72 -10.56 -6.74 9.63
CA SER A 72 -11.33 -7.97 9.48
C SER A 72 -11.79 -8.47 10.87
N ASP A 73 -12.94 -9.11 10.91
CA ASP A 73 -13.43 -9.89 12.04
C ASP A 73 -12.78 -11.29 12.14
N LYS A 74 -12.00 -11.66 11.14
CA LYS A 74 -11.24 -12.92 11.11
C LYS A 74 -9.98 -12.86 11.96
N ILE A 75 -9.49 -14.03 12.35
CA ILE A 75 -8.21 -14.17 13.03
C ILE A 75 -7.07 -13.94 12.04
N VAL A 76 -6.32 -12.86 12.24
CA VAL A 76 -5.23 -12.47 11.33
C VAL A 76 -3.98 -13.32 11.61
N LEU A 77 -3.56 -14.08 10.60
CA LEU A 77 -2.31 -14.85 10.63
C LEU A 77 -1.13 -13.95 10.24
N LYS A 78 -0.19 -13.79 11.18
CA LYS A 78 1.05 -13.02 10.98
C LYS A 78 2.27 -13.92 11.14
N GLU A 79 3.38 -13.55 10.48
CA GLU A 79 4.70 -14.16 10.67
C GLU A 79 4.70 -15.70 10.67
N ALA A 80 5.32 -16.33 11.68
CA ALA A 80 5.44 -17.77 11.78
C ALA A 80 4.10 -18.52 11.80
N LYS A 81 3.05 -17.92 12.38
CA LYS A 81 1.70 -18.55 12.40
C LYS A 81 1.13 -18.67 10.99
N ARG A 82 1.35 -17.67 10.14
CA ARG A 82 0.94 -17.69 8.72
C ARG A 82 1.64 -18.83 7.97
N ILE A 83 2.96 -18.94 8.12
CA ILE A 83 3.77 -19.99 7.48
C ILE A 83 3.40 -21.39 8.00
N LEU A 84 3.12 -21.52 9.29
CA LEU A 84 2.69 -22.78 9.87
C LEU A 84 1.32 -23.24 9.35
N ALA A 85 0.37 -22.34 9.24
CA ALA A 85 -0.93 -22.62 8.64
C ALA A 85 -0.78 -23.03 7.17
N PHE A 86 0.06 -22.33 6.42
CA PHE A 86 0.42 -22.67 5.06
C PHE A 86 1.01 -24.09 4.96
N TYR A 87 2.02 -24.40 5.77
CA TYR A 87 2.62 -25.76 5.81
C TYR A 87 1.59 -26.87 6.07
N LYS A 88 0.67 -26.63 6.99
CA LYS A 88 -0.41 -27.57 7.31
C LYS A 88 -1.39 -27.79 6.16
N SER A 89 -1.63 -26.74 5.37
CA SER A 89 -2.57 -26.81 4.25
C SER A 89 -2.00 -27.46 2.99
N ILE A 90 -0.67 -27.62 2.86
CA ILE A 90 -0.07 -28.21 1.67
C ILE A 90 -0.52 -29.68 1.54
N PRO A 91 -1.14 -30.08 0.41
CA PRO A 91 -1.51 -31.46 0.15
C PRO A 91 -0.30 -32.41 0.25
N GLN A 92 -0.51 -33.65 0.71
CA GLN A 92 0.57 -34.60 0.97
C GLN A 92 1.36 -34.94 -0.31
N ASP A 93 0.67 -35.15 -1.42
CA ASP A 93 1.29 -35.40 -2.72
C ASP A 93 2.17 -34.21 -3.19
N VAL A 94 1.73 -32.97 -2.96
CA VAL A 94 2.54 -31.77 -3.25
C VAL A 94 3.78 -31.71 -2.35
N LYS A 95 3.67 -32.11 -1.07
CA LYS A 95 4.84 -32.17 -0.18
C LYS A 95 5.87 -33.20 -0.69
N GLU A 96 5.40 -34.32 -1.16
CA GLU A 96 6.27 -35.40 -1.71
C GLU A 96 6.93 -34.92 -3.00
N GLU A 97 6.19 -34.34 -3.94
CA GLU A 97 6.73 -33.87 -5.21
C GLU A 97 7.75 -32.69 -5.04
N LEU A 98 7.54 -31.85 -4.06
CA LEU A 98 8.45 -30.73 -3.74
C LEU A 98 9.52 -31.13 -2.70
N ASN A 99 9.55 -32.40 -2.24
CA ASN A 99 10.46 -32.92 -1.20
C ASN A 99 10.43 -32.09 0.09
N ILE A 100 9.24 -31.61 0.50
CA ILE A 100 9.04 -30.83 1.71
C ILE A 100 8.96 -31.79 2.89
N LYS A 101 9.96 -31.78 3.78
CA LYS A 101 10.05 -32.66 4.96
C LYS A 101 9.69 -31.91 6.26
N SER A 102 9.92 -30.62 6.29
CA SER A 102 9.72 -29.81 7.48
C SER A 102 9.20 -28.40 7.17
N TYR A 103 8.74 -27.73 8.19
CA TYR A 103 8.35 -26.32 8.13
C TYR A 103 9.47 -25.41 7.59
N TYR A 104 10.73 -25.72 7.86
CA TYR A 104 11.85 -24.88 7.43
C TYR A 104 12.08 -24.92 5.93
N ASP A 105 11.70 -26.02 5.27
CA ASP A 105 11.90 -26.22 3.84
C ASP A 105 11.02 -25.29 2.97
N ILE A 106 9.98 -24.71 3.57
CA ILE A 106 8.96 -23.95 2.82
C ILE A 106 8.92 -22.47 3.12
N ILE A 107 9.76 -21.94 3.99
CA ILE A 107 9.64 -20.53 4.45
C ILE A 107 9.69 -19.56 3.25
N ASP A 108 10.67 -19.70 2.38
CA ASP A 108 10.82 -18.82 1.22
C ASP A 108 9.72 -19.04 0.18
N PHE A 109 9.34 -20.31 -0.05
CA PHE A 109 8.24 -20.65 -0.94
C PHE A 109 6.91 -20.05 -0.44
N ALA A 110 6.64 -20.14 0.85
CA ALA A 110 5.44 -19.55 1.46
C ALA A 110 5.45 -18.02 1.36
N ASN A 111 6.58 -17.37 1.61
CA ASN A 111 6.68 -15.92 1.46
C ASN A 111 6.41 -15.48 0.02
N ASN A 112 6.96 -16.19 -0.97
CA ASN A 112 6.68 -15.92 -2.39
C ASN A 112 5.22 -16.17 -2.74
N PHE A 113 4.60 -17.23 -2.21
CA PHE A 113 3.18 -17.53 -2.38
C PHE A 113 2.31 -16.38 -1.86
N PHE A 114 2.53 -15.93 -0.64
CA PHE A 114 1.74 -14.82 -0.07
C PHE A 114 1.97 -13.50 -0.80
N ALA A 115 3.21 -13.19 -1.17
CA ALA A 115 3.54 -12.01 -1.95
C ALA A 115 2.85 -12.02 -3.32
N TYR A 116 2.89 -13.16 -4.02
CA TYR A 116 2.24 -13.34 -5.30
C TYR A 116 0.73 -13.04 -5.24
N TYR A 117 0.01 -13.70 -4.34
CA TYR A 117 -1.43 -13.48 -4.23
C TYR A 117 -1.79 -12.10 -3.68
N ARG A 118 -0.90 -11.49 -2.87
CA ARG A 118 -1.05 -10.09 -2.47
C ARG A 118 -0.97 -9.16 -3.68
N GLU A 119 0.07 -9.30 -4.51
CA GLU A 119 0.23 -8.47 -5.72
C GLU A 119 -0.94 -8.65 -6.69
N MET A 120 -1.41 -9.86 -6.91
CA MET A 120 -2.62 -10.13 -7.69
C MET A 120 -3.82 -9.34 -7.13
N ASN A 121 -4.03 -9.41 -5.83
CA ASN A 121 -5.18 -8.78 -5.16
C ASN A 121 -5.12 -7.25 -5.19
N ILE A 122 -3.99 -6.64 -4.82
CA ILE A 122 -3.86 -5.18 -4.76
C ILE A 122 -3.92 -4.51 -6.14
N ASN A 123 -3.56 -5.24 -7.19
CA ASN A 123 -3.61 -4.75 -8.57
C ASN A 123 -4.84 -5.22 -9.36
N ASP A 124 -5.78 -5.93 -8.68
CA ASP A 124 -7.01 -6.48 -9.29
C ASP A 124 -6.72 -7.38 -10.51
N ILE A 125 -5.59 -8.11 -10.46
CA ILE A 125 -5.18 -9.05 -11.50
C ILE A 125 -5.86 -10.40 -11.23
N LYS A 126 -6.65 -10.90 -12.19
CA LYS A 126 -7.36 -12.17 -12.06
C LYS A 126 -6.61 -13.33 -12.70
N GLU A 127 -5.94 -13.06 -13.78
CA GLU A 127 -5.21 -14.05 -14.58
C GLU A 127 -3.90 -13.43 -15.05
N ILE A 128 -2.87 -14.26 -15.20
CA ILE A 128 -1.59 -13.85 -15.79
C ILE A 128 -1.51 -14.46 -17.19
N ASP A 129 -1.41 -13.59 -18.18
CA ASP A 129 -1.17 -13.98 -19.56
C ASP A 129 0.33 -14.29 -19.78
N ASN A 130 0.63 -15.12 -20.77
CA ASN A 130 2.00 -15.41 -21.21
C ASN A 130 2.92 -16.03 -20.15
N ILE A 131 2.42 -17.02 -19.40
CA ILE A 131 3.22 -17.81 -18.50
C ILE A 131 4.23 -18.64 -19.31
N HIS A 132 5.52 -18.55 -18.97
CA HIS A 132 6.54 -19.40 -19.57
C HIS A 132 6.44 -20.83 -19.04
N ASN A 133 6.75 -21.84 -19.88
CA ASN A 133 6.62 -23.28 -19.55
C ASN A 133 7.30 -23.66 -18.21
N TRP A 134 8.44 -23.05 -17.83
CA TRP A 134 9.10 -23.30 -16.57
C TRP A 134 8.33 -22.76 -15.35
N GLN A 135 7.46 -21.74 -15.55
CA GLN A 135 6.62 -21.17 -14.51
C GLN A 135 5.34 -21.96 -14.30
N GLU A 136 4.84 -22.66 -15.32
CA GLU A 136 3.58 -23.43 -15.27
C GLU A 136 3.53 -24.38 -14.09
N LYS A 137 4.66 -25.06 -13.82
CA LYS A 137 4.77 -25.97 -12.70
C LYS A 137 4.61 -25.27 -11.34
N TYR A 138 5.18 -24.06 -11.17
CA TYR A 138 5.03 -23.28 -9.94
C TYR A 138 3.59 -22.78 -9.77
N PHE A 139 2.95 -22.32 -10.83
CA PHE A 139 1.54 -21.89 -10.80
C PHE A 139 0.60 -23.05 -10.50
N TYR A 140 0.88 -24.23 -11.03
CA TYR A 140 0.12 -25.43 -10.70
C TYR A 140 0.15 -25.71 -9.19
N TYR A 141 1.33 -25.69 -8.56
CA TYR A 141 1.45 -25.89 -7.12
C TYR A 141 0.81 -24.73 -6.34
N PHE A 142 1.01 -23.49 -6.76
CA PHE A 142 0.41 -22.34 -6.09
C PHE A 142 -1.12 -22.44 -6.07
N ASN A 143 -1.75 -22.79 -7.16
CA ASN A 143 -3.20 -22.92 -7.25
C ASN A 143 -3.71 -24.08 -6.35
N ARG A 144 -3.08 -25.23 -6.42
CA ARG A 144 -3.46 -26.37 -5.56
C ARG A 144 -3.33 -26.08 -4.07
N ILE A 145 -2.23 -25.43 -3.68
CA ILE A 145 -2.03 -25.04 -2.29
C ILE A 145 -3.03 -23.94 -1.90
N LYS A 146 -3.32 -23.00 -2.81
CA LYS A 146 -4.29 -21.94 -2.58
C LYS A 146 -5.67 -22.49 -2.23
N GLU A 147 -6.16 -23.45 -3.00
CA GLU A 147 -7.45 -24.10 -2.74
C GLU A 147 -7.48 -24.75 -1.34
N SER A 148 -6.47 -25.53 -0.99
CA SER A 148 -6.37 -26.17 0.32
C SER A 148 -6.21 -25.18 1.46
N PHE A 149 -5.43 -24.13 1.24
CA PHE A 149 -5.24 -23.06 2.23
C PHE A 149 -6.52 -22.23 2.45
N ASP A 150 -7.28 -21.96 1.39
CA ASP A 150 -8.56 -21.26 1.49
C ASP A 150 -9.56 -22.09 2.31
N ILE A 151 -9.62 -23.41 2.11
CA ILE A 151 -10.47 -24.31 2.90
C ILE A 151 -10.07 -24.20 4.39
N LEU A 152 -8.79 -24.31 4.71
CA LEU A 152 -8.29 -24.16 6.08
C LEU A 152 -8.65 -22.79 6.66
N CYS A 153 -8.47 -21.72 5.88
CA CYS A 153 -8.81 -20.37 6.31
C CYS A 153 -10.33 -20.20 6.58
N GLN A 154 -11.18 -20.86 5.81
CA GLN A 154 -12.63 -20.84 6.04
C GLN A 154 -13.01 -21.63 7.31
N GLU A 155 -12.45 -22.82 7.47
CA GLU A 155 -12.74 -23.69 8.61
C GLU A 155 -12.41 -23.04 9.97
N TYR A 156 -11.26 -22.35 10.04
CA TYR A 156 -10.75 -21.75 11.28
C TYR A 156 -10.99 -20.23 11.39
N ASN A 157 -11.73 -19.65 10.47
CA ASN A 157 -11.96 -18.20 10.37
C ASN A 157 -10.63 -17.40 10.35
N TYR A 158 -9.69 -17.85 9.56
CA TYR A 158 -8.38 -17.21 9.39
C TYR A 158 -8.32 -16.27 8.18
N ILE A 159 -7.40 -15.31 8.23
CA ILE A 159 -6.96 -14.51 7.09
C ILE A 159 -5.45 -14.21 7.22
N PRO A 160 -4.64 -14.43 6.18
CA PRO A 160 -3.27 -13.94 6.14
C PRO A 160 -3.22 -12.42 6.18
N ASN A 161 -2.28 -11.85 6.94
CA ASN A 161 -2.09 -10.40 7.00
C ASN A 161 -1.86 -9.77 5.61
N ASP A 162 -1.17 -10.47 4.71
CA ASP A 162 -0.89 -10.03 3.35
C ASP A 162 -2.15 -9.86 2.49
N TRP A 163 -3.25 -10.52 2.84
CA TRP A 163 -4.51 -10.49 2.09
C TRP A 163 -5.57 -9.59 2.71
N LEU A 164 -5.21 -8.83 3.74
CA LEU A 164 -6.10 -7.81 4.31
C LEU A 164 -6.25 -6.59 3.39
N GLU A 165 -5.27 -6.31 2.53
CA GLU A 165 -5.35 -5.23 1.56
C GLU A 165 -6.36 -5.58 0.45
N ASP A 166 -7.66 -5.47 0.79
CA ASP A 166 -8.79 -5.72 -0.10
C ASP A 166 -9.91 -4.74 0.26
N ILE A 167 -10.60 -4.22 -0.74
CA ILE A 167 -11.65 -3.21 -0.59
C ILE A 167 -12.78 -3.66 0.36
N LYS A 168 -13.05 -4.96 0.47
CA LYS A 168 -14.04 -5.52 1.39
C LYS A 168 -13.70 -5.35 2.86
N TYR A 169 -12.42 -5.18 3.20
CA TYR A 169 -11.93 -4.94 4.56
C TYR A 169 -11.66 -3.46 4.84
N PHE A 170 -11.84 -2.61 3.84
CA PHE A 170 -11.62 -1.18 3.98
C PHE A 170 -12.71 -0.54 4.86
N GLN A 171 -12.28 0.13 5.94
CA GLN A 171 -13.13 0.80 6.91
C GLN A 171 -12.86 2.30 6.93
N THR A 172 -13.92 3.09 6.81
CA THR A 172 -13.83 4.57 6.77
C THR A 172 -14.05 5.23 8.14
N LYS A 173 -14.66 4.55 9.10
CA LYS A 173 -15.06 5.11 10.39
C LYS A 173 -13.95 5.87 11.10
N TRP A 174 -12.74 5.33 11.10
CA TRP A 174 -11.59 6.00 11.69
C TRP A 174 -11.21 7.31 10.99
N LEU A 175 -11.53 7.44 9.69
CA LEU A 175 -11.22 8.61 8.86
C LEU A 175 -12.23 9.76 9.03
N GLU A 176 -13.36 9.56 9.69
CA GLU A 176 -14.43 10.57 9.85
C GLU A 176 -13.94 11.86 10.51
N LYS A 177 -12.97 11.75 11.44
CA LYS A 177 -12.36 12.89 12.14
C LYS A 177 -11.52 13.82 11.27
N TYR A 178 -11.12 13.38 10.07
CA TYR A 178 -10.30 14.17 9.17
C TYR A 178 -11.15 14.82 8.08
N ARG A 179 -10.86 16.07 7.79
CA ARG A 179 -11.44 16.80 6.66
C ARG A 179 -10.70 16.51 5.37
N LYS A 180 -9.36 16.46 5.44
CA LYS A 180 -8.48 16.35 4.29
C LYS A 180 -7.46 15.23 4.51
N ILE A 181 -7.20 14.46 3.48
CA ILE A 181 -6.17 13.43 3.44
C ILE A 181 -5.13 13.83 2.40
N ILE A 182 -3.87 13.85 2.81
CA ILE A 182 -2.76 14.35 2.02
C ILE A 182 -1.73 13.24 1.85
N PHE A 183 -1.55 12.79 0.63
CA PHE A 183 -0.50 11.84 0.27
C PHE A 183 0.77 12.62 -0.06
N VAL A 184 1.85 12.32 0.66
CA VAL A 184 3.12 13.05 0.57
C VAL A 184 4.17 12.16 -0.04
N ASP A 185 4.59 12.49 -1.26
CA ASP A 185 5.59 11.78 -2.04
C ASP A 185 5.30 10.28 -2.22
N VAL A 186 4.02 9.94 -2.33
CA VAL A 186 3.57 8.61 -2.75
C VAL A 186 3.43 8.64 -4.27
N ILE A 187 4.32 7.93 -4.94
CA ILE A 187 4.55 8.05 -6.39
C ILE A 187 3.88 6.96 -7.23
N GLU A 188 3.34 5.95 -6.58
CA GLU A 188 2.65 4.84 -7.24
C GLU A 188 1.48 4.35 -6.39
N TYR A 189 0.36 4.11 -7.04
CA TYR A 189 -0.86 3.65 -6.40
C TYR A 189 -1.37 2.38 -7.08
N PRO A 190 -1.24 1.20 -6.45
CA PRO A 190 -1.93 -0.01 -6.87
C PRO A 190 -3.43 0.21 -7.03
N GLU A 191 -4.09 -0.62 -7.82
CA GLU A 191 -5.52 -0.46 -8.18
C GLU A 191 -6.45 -0.36 -6.95
N ILE A 192 -6.15 -1.09 -5.88
CA ILE A 192 -6.92 -1.01 -4.64
C ILE A 192 -6.87 0.40 -4.03
N TYR A 193 -5.72 1.09 -4.08
CA TYR A 193 -5.61 2.45 -3.53
C TYR A 193 -6.30 3.48 -4.40
N LYS A 194 -6.33 3.28 -5.72
CA LYS A 194 -7.14 4.12 -6.62
C LYS A 194 -8.62 3.99 -6.28
N LYS A 195 -9.12 2.77 -6.04
CA LYS A 195 -10.49 2.52 -5.59
C LYS A 195 -10.77 3.17 -4.23
N ILE A 196 -9.84 3.08 -3.29
CA ILE A 196 -9.95 3.72 -1.97
C ILE A 196 -9.98 5.24 -2.10
N ILE A 197 -9.08 5.85 -2.87
CA ILE A 197 -9.05 7.30 -3.11
C ILE A 197 -10.36 7.76 -3.72
N ASN A 198 -10.88 7.08 -4.73
CA ASN A 198 -12.17 7.41 -5.33
C ASN A 198 -13.32 7.36 -4.31
N LYS A 199 -13.35 6.34 -3.45
CA LYS A 199 -14.35 6.25 -2.38
C LYS A 199 -14.19 7.36 -1.35
N LEU A 200 -12.96 7.74 -1.00
CA LEU A 200 -12.70 8.82 -0.07
C LEU A 200 -13.06 10.20 -0.65
N LEU A 201 -12.91 10.40 -1.95
CA LEU A 201 -13.29 11.65 -2.63
C LEU A 201 -14.79 11.98 -2.51
N GLU A 202 -15.65 11.01 -2.25
CA GLU A 202 -17.08 11.25 -2.03
C GLU A 202 -17.31 12.13 -0.78
N GLU A 203 -16.47 12.00 0.25
CA GLU A 203 -16.65 12.66 1.54
C GLU A 203 -15.52 13.62 1.93
N LYS A 204 -14.30 13.37 1.46
CA LYS A 204 -13.07 14.04 1.89
C LYS A 204 -12.46 14.90 0.79
N GLU A 205 -11.63 15.85 1.20
CA GLU A 205 -10.68 16.51 0.31
C GLU A 205 -9.42 15.65 0.20
N ILE A 206 -8.97 15.36 -1.02
CA ILE A 206 -7.74 14.60 -1.27
C ILE A 206 -6.72 15.50 -1.94
N GLU A 207 -5.50 15.51 -1.41
CA GLU A 207 -4.35 16.16 -2.02
C GLU A 207 -3.21 15.16 -2.19
N ILE A 208 -2.52 15.23 -3.32
CA ILE A 208 -1.31 14.48 -3.60
C ILE A 208 -0.19 15.49 -3.83
N ILE A 209 0.87 15.42 -3.02
CA ILE A 209 2.03 16.29 -3.09
C ILE A 209 3.21 15.46 -3.53
N LEU A 210 3.88 15.88 -4.59
CA LEU A 210 4.96 15.14 -5.22
C LEU A 210 6.21 16.00 -5.36
N GLN A 211 7.37 15.42 -5.08
CA GLN A 211 8.66 16.04 -5.41
C GLN A 211 9.06 15.66 -6.84
N LEU A 212 8.33 16.20 -7.79
CA LEU A 212 8.49 15.96 -9.22
C LEU A 212 8.31 17.26 -9.99
N GLU A 213 8.82 17.28 -11.23
CA GLU A 213 8.46 18.33 -12.16
C GLU A 213 7.01 18.13 -12.68
N ASN A 214 6.34 19.22 -12.98
CA ASN A 214 4.99 19.15 -13.51
C ASN A 214 4.99 18.44 -14.88
N GLY A 215 4.16 17.40 -15.02
CA GLY A 215 4.07 16.56 -16.21
C GLY A 215 4.91 15.28 -16.16
N ASP A 216 5.60 15.01 -15.04
CA ASP A 216 6.30 13.75 -14.81
C ASP A 216 5.39 12.65 -14.22
N PHE A 217 4.22 13.05 -13.72
CA PHE A 217 3.25 12.17 -13.10
C PHE A 217 1.94 12.10 -13.90
N ASP A 218 1.48 10.90 -14.19
CA ASP A 218 0.18 10.64 -14.78
C ASP A 218 -0.91 10.74 -13.70
N GLU A 219 -1.56 11.90 -13.62
CA GLU A 219 -2.61 12.18 -12.64
C GLU A 219 -3.85 11.27 -12.79
N LYS A 220 -4.10 10.77 -13.99
CA LYS A 220 -5.23 9.88 -14.26
C LYS A 220 -4.99 8.47 -13.75
N ASN A 221 -3.80 7.94 -13.98
CA ASN A 221 -3.42 6.59 -13.60
C ASN A 221 -2.66 6.53 -12.27
N LEU A 222 -2.40 7.69 -11.64
CA LEU A 222 -1.71 7.83 -10.35
C LEU A 222 -0.36 7.10 -10.31
N LYS A 223 0.50 7.36 -11.28
CA LYS A 223 1.84 6.76 -11.38
C LYS A 223 2.84 7.70 -12.07
N ILE A 224 4.12 7.49 -11.82
CA ILE A 224 5.18 8.19 -12.55
C ILE A 224 5.16 7.75 -14.02
N GLU A 225 5.22 8.72 -14.94
CA GLU A 225 5.39 8.52 -16.39
C GLU A 225 6.85 8.64 -16.82
N LYS A 226 7.52 9.66 -16.29
CA LYS A 226 8.94 9.93 -16.55
C LYS A 226 9.55 10.64 -15.34
N ILE A 227 10.86 10.77 -15.32
CA ILE A 227 11.58 11.57 -14.32
C ILE A 227 12.44 12.59 -15.05
N THR A 228 12.08 13.85 -14.94
CA THR A 228 12.86 14.96 -15.45
C THR A 228 13.84 15.42 -14.38
N LEU A 229 15.12 15.10 -14.55
CA LEU A 229 16.14 15.57 -13.63
C LEU A 229 16.46 17.05 -13.89
N PRO A 230 16.74 17.84 -12.84
CA PRO A 230 17.19 19.22 -13.02
C PRO A 230 18.49 19.22 -13.82
N GLU A 231 18.62 20.18 -14.75
CA GLU A 231 19.88 20.40 -15.46
C GLU A 231 20.96 20.68 -14.42
N THR A 232 21.91 19.76 -14.29
CA THR A 232 23.10 20.00 -13.47
C THR A 232 23.89 21.09 -14.15
N SER A 233 23.86 22.29 -13.61
CA SER A 233 24.79 23.33 -14.04
C SER A 233 26.20 22.77 -13.89
N PRO A 234 27.05 22.77 -14.95
CA PRO A 234 28.40 22.29 -14.81
C PRO A 234 29.08 23.08 -13.70
N SER A 235 29.59 22.38 -12.70
CA SER A 235 30.35 22.98 -11.60
C SER A 235 31.49 23.80 -12.22
N LYS A 236 31.42 25.10 -12.01
CA LYS A 236 32.55 26.02 -12.34
C LYS A 236 33.70 25.80 -11.38
#